data_33b023ba3dbb5218fe7accdd53d3b324
#
_entry.id   33b023ba3dbb5218fe7accdd53d3b324
#
_cell.length_a   1.000
_cell.length_b   1.000
_cell.length_c   1.000
_cell.angle_alpha   90.00
_cell.angle_beta   90.00
_cell.angle_gamma   90.00
#
_symmetry.space_group_name_H-M   'P 1'
#
loop_
_entity.id
_entity.type
_entity.pdbx_description
1 polymer ?
#
loop_
_entity_poly.entity_id
_entity_poly.type
_entity_poly.pdbx_seq_one_letter_code
_entity_poly.pdbx_strand_id
1 'polypeptide(L)'
;RERTEFKIVEKLFFDNCVKKGHDPKLTKEIWTQIESFASYAFAKGHSASYAVESYQSLFLKAYFPLEYMVATVNNFGGFYRTEQYIQEARLKGAEVVLPCVNRSAYETTIEGKTVFLGFQHVAELGVKVIDALLLARKNQGEFIDFDNFTHRVSVSLDQAIILIRINAFRFTEKSKHWLLWKAHFLLVAYRPERGGRVGLLSLFENKENTKKVTIPELDVVPYEDVLDEIEYLGFPMCSPFELIDENERVKSNAVSADFEANLGKDVTLLGYLVHTKRTSTKGRVEQEMFFGTFMDLDGQFFDSVHFPLIAQKYKFKGLGIYLIQGKVSSDFGHLTLEAHYMVKVPYGKLVQP
;
A
#
# COMPACT_ATOMS: atom_id res chain seq x y z
N ARG A 1 -27.50 26.83 11.99
CA ARG A 1 -28.84 26.93 11.33
C ARG A 1 -29.53 25.58 11.30
N GLU A 2 -28.90 24.51 10.81
CA GLU A 2 -29.50 23.17 10.72
C GLU A 2 -30.01 22.58 12.04
N ARG A 3 -29.26 22.73 13.16
CA ARG A 3 -29.68 22.24 14.48
C ARG A 3 -30.93 22.94 15.07
N THR A 4 -31.19 24.18 14.65
CA THR A 4 -32.38 24.95 15.14
C THR A 4 -33.63 24.50 14.37
N GLU A 5 -33.54 24.29 13.10
CA GLU A 5 -34.64 23.80 12.25
C GLU A 5 -35.03 22.37 12.63
N PHE A 6 -34.07 21.52 12.93
CA PHE A 6 -34.32 20.14 13.36
C PHE A 6 -35.10 20.09 14.70
N LYS A 7 -34.76 20.93 15.68
CA LYS A 7 -35.51 21.02 16.93
C LYS A 7 -36.96 21.52 16.77
N ILE A 8 -37.20 22.37 15.78
CA ILE A 8 -38.56 22.82 15.47
C ILE A 8 -39.37 21.64 14.88
N VAL A 9 -38.79 20.87 13.99
CA VAL A 9 -39.43 19.67 13.39
C VAL A 9 -39.69 18.61 14.48
N GLU A 10 -38.72 18.37 15.37
CA GLU A 10 -38.85 17.47 16.53
C GLU A 10 -40.08 17.83 17.37
N LYS A 11 -40.17 19.08 17.77
CA LYS A 11 -41.29 19.55 18.58
C LYS A 11 -42.63 19.36 17.86
N LEU A 12 -42.70 19.73 16.58
CA LEU A 12 -43.91 19.56 15.76
C LEU A 12 -44.32 18.09 15.65
N PHE A 13 -43.34 17.18 15.50
CA PHE A 13 -43.60 15.75 15.41
C PHE A 13 -44.23 15.22 16.69
N PHE A 14 -43.65 15.53 17.89
CA PHE A 14 -44.17 15.08 19.17
C PHE A 14 -45.55 15.72 19.46
N ASP A 15 -45.72 17.01 19.22
CA ASP A 15 -47.00 17.69 19.40
C ASP A 15 -48.12 17.08 18.53
N ASN A 16 -47.83 16.73 17.30
CA ASN A 16 -48.79 16.08 16.38
C ASN A 16 -49.11 14.64 16.81
N CYS A 17 -48.12 13.87 17.28
CA CYS A 17 -48.35 12.51 17.79
C CYS A 17 -49.22 12.51 19.02
N VAL A 18 -49.01 13.44 19.95
CA VAL A 18 -49.86 13.63 21.16
C VAL A 18 -51.29 13.99 20.76
N LYS A 19 -51.48 14.94 19.83
CA LYS A 19 -52.81 15.34 19.33
C LYS A 19 -53.57 14.18 18.69
N LYS A 20 -52.87 13.24 18.07
CA LYS A 20 -53.45 12.03 17.43
C LYS A 20 -53.61 10.85 18.35
N GLY A 21 -53.21 10.98 19.64
CA GLY A 21 -53.33 9.90 20.64
C GLY A 21 -52.37 8.73 20.45
N HIS A 22 -51.22 8.95 19.80
CA HIS A 22 -50.20 7.89 19.66
C HIS A 22 -49.47 7.64 20.99
N ASP A 23 -49.06 6.38 21.18
CA ASP A 23 -48.29 5.99 22.38
C ASP A 23 -46.96 6.77 22.44
N PRO A 24 -46.70 7.45 23.59
CA PRO A 24 -45.47 8.24 23.79
C PRO A 24 -44.19 7.42 23.65
N LYS A 25 -44.21 6.15 24.05
CA LYS A 25 -43.02 5.23 23.94
C LYS A 25 -42.73 4.93 22.52
N LEU A 26 -43.73 4.54 21.73
CA LEU A 26 -43.58 4.27 20.28
C LEU A 26 -43.19 5.54 19.53
N THR A 27 -43.75 6.69 19.87
CA THR A 27 -43.41 7.99 19.27
C THR A 27 -41.93 8.33 19.49
N LYS A 28 -41.39 8.06 20.70
CA LYS A 28 -40.00 8.30 21.00
C LYS A 28 -39.06 7.33 20.24
N GLU A 29 -39.44 6.06 20.12
CA GLU A 29 -38.67 5.07 19.33
C GLU A 29 -38.61 5.45 17.87
N ILE A 30 -39.72 5.87 17.28
CA ILE A 30 -39.78 6.33 15.88
C ILE A 30 -38.91 7.58 15.70
N TRP A 31 -38.99 8.55 16.62
CA TRP A 31 -38.15 9.74 16.55
C TRP A 31 -36.68 9.44 16.63
N THR A 32 -36.24 8.54 17.49
CA THR A 32 -34.85 8.10 17.58
C THR A 32 -34.36 7.49 16.27
N GLN A 33 -35.20 6.73 15.57
CA GLN A 33 -34.88 6.22 14.23
C GLN A 33 -34.76 7.35 13.21
N ILE A 34 -35.69 8.30 13.18
CA ILE A 34 -35.65 9.47 12.29
C ILE A 34 -34.38 10.29 12.56
N GLU A 35 -34.05 10.54 13.82
CA GLU A 35 -32.86 11.30 14.23
C GLU A 35 -31.58 10.61 13.79
N SER A 36 -31.51 9.27 13.89
CA SER A 36 -30.34 8.50 13.46
C SER A 36 -30.08 8.61 11.95
N PHE A 37 -31.13 8.88 11.16
CA PHE A 37 -31.04 9.06 9.70
C PHE A 37 -31.06 10.52 9.24
N ALA A 38 -31.26 11.49 10.13
CA ALA A 38 -31.45 12.90 9.76
C ALA A 38 -30.25 13.54 9.04
N SER A 39 -29.03 12.99 9.21
CA SER A 39 -27.82 13.41 8.51
C SER A 39 -27.46 12.51 7.32
N TYR A 40 -28.18 11.41 7.11
CA TYR A 40 -27.92 10.42 6.06
C TYR A 40 -29.23 9.96 5.40
N ALA A 41 -29.88 10.87 4.69
CA ALA A 41 -31.08 10.53 3.92
C ALA A 41 -30.68 9.85 2.58
N PHE A 42 -30.49 8.54 2.58
CA PHE A 42 -30.35 7.76 1.36
C PHE A 42 -31.71 7.22 0.88
N ALA A 43 -31.91 7.23 -0.43
CA ALA A 43 -33.04 6.51 -1.00
C ALA A 43 -32.94 5.02 -0.67
N LYS A 44 -34.05 4.37 -0.30
CA LYS A 44 -34.11 2.96 0.06
C LYS A 44 -33.45 2.04 -0.99
N GLY A 45 -33.71 2.31 -2.28
CA GLY A 45 -33.10 1.56 -3.38
C GLY A 45 -31.57 1.67 -3.38
N HIS A 46 -31.04 2.84 -3.11
CA HIS A 46 -29.60 3.08 -3.04
C HIS A 46 -28.96 2.31 -1.86
N SER A 47 -29.58 2.38 -0.67
CA SER A 47 -29.11 1.63 0.50
C SER A 47 -29.17 0.13 0.27
N ALA A 48 -30.21 -0.38 -0.41
CA ALA A 48 -30.32 -1.80 -0.74
C ALA A 48 -29.23 -2.24 -1.75
N SER A 49 -28.93 -1.42 -2.77
CA SER A 49 -27.86 -1.70 -3.72
C SER A 49 -26.49 -1.80 -3.02
N TYR A 50 -26.16 -0.83 -2.17
CA TYR A 50 -24.90 -0.88 -1.39
C TYR A 50 -24.82 -2.08 -0.44
N ALA A 51 -25.93 -2.49 0.17
CA ALA A 51 -25.95 -3.67 1.00
C ALA A 51 -25.63 -4.95 0.20
N VAL A 52 -26.19 -5.07 -1.02
CA VAL A 52 -25.90 -6.18 -1.94
C VAL A 52 -24.43 -6.17 -2.37
N GLU A 53 -23.91 -5.02 -2.80
CA GLU A 53 -22.50 -4.86 -3.21
C GLU A 53 -21.54 -5.19 -2.06
N SER A 54 -21.85 -4.73 -0.85
CA SER A 54 -21.05 -5.04 0.34
C SER A 54 -21.03 -6.54 0.63
N TYR A 55 -22.18 -7.19 0.53
CA TYR A 55 -22.28 -8.63 0.72
C TYR A 55 -21.49 -9.42 -0.35
N GLN A 56 -21.61 -9.01 -1.61
CA GLN A 56 -20.85 -9.60 -2.72
C GLN A 56 -19.34 -9.44 -2.52
N SER A 57 -18.89 -8.25 -2.10
CA SER A 57 -17.49 -7.99 -1.81
C SER A 57 -16.96 -8.86 -0.66
N LEU A 58 -17.74 -9.01 0.42
CA LEU A 58 -17.39 -9.88 1.54
C LEU A 58 -17.35 -11.35 1.12
N PHE A 59 -18.28 -11.80 0.27
CA PHE A 59 -18.29 -13.14 -0.27
C PHE A 59 -17.01 -13.41 -1.08
N LEU A 60 -16.67 -12.51 -2.02
CA LEU A 60 -15.45 -12.64 -2.83
C LEU A 60 -14.20 -12.65 -1.95
N LYS A 61 -14.11 -11.75 -0.96
CA LYS A 61 -13.00 -11.71 -0.02
C LYS A 61 -12.87 -12.98 0.82
N ALA A 62 -13.98 -13.61 1.19
CA ALA A 62 -13.99 -14.82 2.01
C ALA A 62 -13.61 -16.09 1.22
N TYR A 63 -14.12 -16.23 0.00
CA TYR A 63 -13.96 -17.45 -0.79
C TYR A 63 -12.89 -17.37 -1.87
N PHE A 64 -12.55 -16.16 -2.34
CA PHE A 64 -11.55 -15.89 -3.38
C PHE A 64 -10.63 -14.75 -2.95
N PRO A 65 -9.94 -14.87 -1.77
CA PRO A 65 -9.23 -13.75 -1.18
C PRO A 65 -8.11 -13.20 -2.06
N LEU A 66 -7.37 -14.04 -2.76
CA LEU A 66 -6.24 -13.60 -3.58
C LEU A 66 -6.71 -12.89 -4.85
N GLU A 67 -7.69 -13.46 -5.53
CA GLU A 67 -8.30 -12.86 -6.72
C GLU A 67 -8.97 -11.52 -6.37
N TYR A 68 -9.63 -11.44 -5.20
CA TYR A 68 -10.22 -10.21 -4.71
C TYR A 68 -9.17 -9.13 -4.45
N MET A 69 -8.02 -9.48 -3.84
CA MET A 69 -6.93 -8.53 -3.62
C MET A 69 -6.31 -8.06 -4.94
N VAL A 70 -6.08 -8.97 -5.89
CA VAL A 70 -5.57 -8.63 -7.22
C VAL A 70 -6.53 -7.70 -7.95
N ALA A 71 -7.84 -7.96 -7.93
CA ALA A 71 -8.83 -7.08 -8.52
C ALA A 71 -8.85 -5.70 -7.86
N THR A 72 -8.74 -5.64 -6.53
CA THR A 72 -8.70 -4.38 -5.77
C THR A 72 -7.46 -3.56 -6.13
N VAL A 73 -6.29 -4.20 -6.18
CA VAL A 73 -5.01 -3.57 -6.55
C VAL A 73 -5.05 -3.03 -7.98
N ASN A 74 -5.59 -3.81 -8.93
CA ASN A 74 -5.67 -3.42 -10.34
C ASN A 74 -6.58 -2.21 -10.61
N ASN A 75 -7.61 -2.04 -9.78
CA ASN A 75 -8.54 -0.93 -9.91
C ASN A 75 -8.13 0.30 -9.07
N PHE A 76 -6.95 0.27 -8.42
CA PHE A 76 -6.53 1.29 -7.45
C PHE A 76 -7.63 1.58 -6.41
N GLY A 77 -8.44 0.56 -6.15
CA GLY A 77 -9.63 0.63 -5.33
C GLY A 77 -9.32 0.37 -3.86
N GLY A 78 -10.36 0.64 -3.06
CA GLY A 78 -10.30 0.45 -1.64
C GLY A 78 -9.91 1.71 -0.87
N PHE A 79 -9.99 1.58 0.45
CA PHE A 79 -9.72 2.66 1.39
C PHE A 79 -8.22 2.82 1.69
N TYR A 80 -7.48 1.71 1.59
CA TYR A 80 -6.07 1.63 1.94
C TYR A 80 -5.18 1.74 0.70
N ARG A 81 -3.88 1.95 0.93
CA ARG A 81 -2.87 1.94 -0.14
C ARG A 81 -2.64 0.52 -0.65
N THR A 82 -2.14 0.41 -1.88
CA THR A 82 -1.81 -0.87 -2.55
C THR A 82 -0.99 -1.81 -1.66
N GLU A 83 -0.02 -1.28 -0.91
CA GLU A 83 0.82 -2.01 0.03
C GLU A 83 0.01 -2.86 1.03
N GLN A 84 -1.09 -2.33 1.58
CA GLN A 84 -1.90 -3.04 2.56
C GLN A 84 -2.65 -4.22 1.94
N TYR A 85 -3.16 -4.07 0.72
CA TYR A 85 -3.81 -5.17 0.01
C TYR A 85 -2.83 -6.26 -0.40
N ILE A 86 -1.59 -5.88 -0.74
CA ILE A 86 -0.49 -6.82 -0.99
C ILE A 86 -0.14 -7.56 0.29
N GLN A 87 -0.06 -6.87 1.42
CA GLN A 87 0.18 -7.51 2.72
C GLN A 87 -0.95 -8.46 3.10
N GLU A 88 -2.20 -8.08 2.86
CA GLU A 88 -3.34 -8.97 3.11
C GLU A 88 -3.31 -10.21 2.21
N ALA A 89 -2.89 -10.07 0.95
CA ALA A 89 -2.68 -11.21 0.06
C ALA A 89 -1.60 -12.16 0.59
N ARG A 90 -0.49 -11.61 1.11
CA ARG A 90 0.59 -12.41 1.75
C ARG A 90 0.08 -13.15 2.97
N LEU A 91 -0.72 -12.53 3.84
CA LEU A 91 -1.35 -13.17 5.00
C LEU A 91 -2.31 -14.30 4.59
N LYS A 92 -2.84 -14.27 3.36
CA LYS A 92 -3.63 -15.37 2.76
C LYS A 92 -2.78 -16.38 2.00
N GLY A 93 -1.45 -16.29 2.11
CA GLY A 93 -0.50 -17.24 1.55
C GLY A 93 -0.08 -16.95 0.11
N ALA A 94 -0.24 -15.72 -0.37
CA ALA A 94 0.29 -15.33 -1.67
C ALA A 94 1.81 -15.10 -1.62
N GLU A 95 2.49 -15.60 -2.62
CA GLU A 95 3.84 -15.15 -2.99
C GLU A 95 3.70 -13.96 -3.93
N VAL A 96 4.13 -12.77 -3.50
CA VAL A 96 4.06 -11.57 -4.33
C VAL A 96 5.43 -11.25 -4.88
N VAL A 97 5.53 -11.16 -6.21
CA VAL A 97 6.79 -10.94 -6.92
C VAL A 97 6.79 -9.61 -7.67
N LEU A 98 7.97 -8.99 -7.73
CA LEU A 98 8.23 -7.75 -8.47
C LEU A 98 7.88 -7.88 -9.95
N PRO A 99 7.59 -6.76 -10.65
CA PRO A 99 7.42 -6.76 -12.10
C PRO A 99 8.62 -7.41 -12.81
N CYS A 100 8.34 -8.18 -13.87
CA CYS A 100 9.34 -8.84 -14.66
C CYS A 100 8.97 -8.72 -16.15
N VAL A 101 9.93 -8.35 -17.00
CA VAL A 101 9.67 -8.17 -18.44
C VAL A 101 9.16 -9.46 -19.11
N ASN A 102 9.49 -10.63 -18.57
CA ASN A 102 9.05 -11.92 -19.09
C ASN A 102 7.76 -12.47 -18.50
N ARG A 103 7.31 -11.97 -17.32
CA ARG A 103 6.17 -12.55 -16.60
C ARG A 103 5.01 -11.57 -16.43
N SER A 104 5.31 -10.33 -16.06
CA SER A 104 4.25 -9.37 -15.70
C SER A 104 3.48 -8.88 -16.92
N ALA A 105 2.20 -8.60 -16.72
CA ALA A 105 1.32 -7.90 -17.65
C ALA A 105 1.25 -6.39 -17.31
N TYR A 106 0.40 -5.65 -18.00
CA TYR A 106 0.07 -4.27 -17.61
C TYR A 106 -0.54 -4.24 -16.21
N GLU A 107 -1.57 -5.05 -15.98
CA GLU A 107 -2.21 -5.26 -14.68
C GLU A 107 -1.52 -6.38 -13.90
N THR A 108 -1.71 -6.37 -12.58
CA THR A 108 -1.29 -7.47 -11.69
C THR A 108 -2.07 -8.73 -12.04
N THR A 109 -1.38 -9.86 -12.12
CA THR A 109 -1.95 -11.17 -12.44
C THR A 109 -1.67 -12.16 -11.32
N ILE A 110 -2.43 -13.25 -11.30
CA ILE A 110 -2.26 -14.35 -10.34
C ILE A 110 -2.18 -15.68 -11.07
N GLU A 111 -1.22 -16.51 -10.69
CA GLU A 111 -1.07 -17.90 -11.14
C GLU A 111 -0.93 -18.80 -9.91
N GLY A 112 -1.98 -19.54 -9.58
CA GLY A 112 -2.05 -20.29 -8.34
C GLY A 112 -2.00 -19.39 -7.11
N LYS A 113 -0.89 -19.40 -6.38
CA LYS A 113 -0.65 -18.50 -5.23
C LYS A 113 0.38 -17.41 -5.51
N THR A 114 0.97 -17.38 -6.70
CA THR A 114 1.96 -16.36 -7.06
C THR A 114 1.26 -15.18 -7.72
N VAL A 115 1.44 -13.99 -7.14
CA VAL A 115 0.90 -12.71 -7.62
C VAL A 115 2.04 -11.95 -8.29
N PHE A 116 1.94 -11.74 -9.60
CA PHE A 116 2.88 -10.97 -10.41
C PHE A 116 2.43 -9.52 -10.47
N LEU A 117 3.16 -8.61 -9.83
CA LEU A 117 2.82 -7.19 -9.89
C LEU A 117 2.87 -6.68 -11.33
N GLY A 118 1.83 -5.94 -11.71
CA GLY A 118 1.69 -5.34 -13.03
C GLY A 118 2.55 -4.09 -13.20
N PHE A 119 2.94 -3.79 -14.44
CA PHE A 119 3.72 -2.59 -14.74
C PHE A 119 2.98 -1.28 -14.47
N GLN A 120 1.63 -1.28 -14.39
CA GLN A 120 0.85 -0.10 -14.04
C GLN A 120 1.17 0.46 -12.63
N HIS A 121 1.78 -0.33 -11.76
CA HIS A 121 2.17 0.07 -10.41
C HIS A 121 3.58 0.70 -10.35
N VAL A 122 4.30 0.69 -11.48
CA VAL A 122 5.65 1.27 -11.56
C VAL A 122 5.55 2.75 -11.92
N ALA A 123 5.91 3.61 -10.96
CA ALA A 123 5.92 5.04 -11.16
C ALA A 123 6.85 5.42 -12.32
N GLU A 124 6.48 6.46 -13.08
CA GLU A 124 7.26 7.02 -14.18
C GLU A 124 7.52 6.09 -15.37
N LEU A 125 7.06 4.83 -15.33
CA LEU A 125 7.16 3.93 -16.46
C LEU A 125 6.08 4.25 -17.50
N GLY A 126 6.51 4.64 -18.70
CA GLY A 126 5.60 5.09 -19.75
C GLY A 126 4.76 3.95 -20.34
N VAL A 127 3.44 4.16 -20.48
CA VAL A 127 2.51 3.18 -21.06
C VAL A 127 2.97 2.69 -22.44
N LYS A 128 3.52 3.58 -23.29
CA LYS A 128 4.05 3.21 -24.61
C LYS A 128 5.19 2.18 -24.55
N VAL A 129 6.02 2.25 -23.51
CA VAL A 129 7.10 1.29 -23.29
C VAL A 129 6.53 -0.05 -22.83
N ILE A 130 5.54 -0.01 -21.93
CA ILE A 130 4.84 -1.22 -21.49
C ILE A 130 4.18 -1.92 -22.68
N ASP A 131 3.44 -1.19 -23.51
CA ASP A 131 2.76 -1.75 -24.69
C ASP A 131 3.77 -2.35 -25.69
N ALA A 132 4.87 -1.66 -25.96
CA ALA A 132 5.92 -2.15 -26.85
C ALA A 132 6.58 -3.42 -26.31
N LEU A 133 6.85 -3.48 -25.00
CA LEU A 133 7.39 -4.64 -24.31
C LEU A 133 6.44 -5.84 -24.42
N LEU A 134 5.17 -5.65 -24.07
CA LEU A 134 4.16 -6.71 -24.12
C LEU A 134 3.93 -7.22 -25.54
N LEU A 135 3.88 -6.33 -26.52
CA LEU A 135 3.74 -6.68 -27.94
C LEU A 135 4.97 -7.46 -28.46
N ALA A 136 6.18 -7.01 -28.14
CA ALA A 136 7.40 -7.69 -28.53
C ALA A 136 7.45 -9.11 -27.94
N ARG A 137 7.11 -9.26 -26.65
CA ARG A 137 7.03 -10.56 -25.97
C ARG A 137 5.97 -11.47 -26.60
N LYS A 138 4.78 -10.94 -26.89
CA LYS A 138 3.69 -11.70 -27.54
C LYS A 138 4.11 -12.24 -28.92
N ASN A 139 4.82 -11.44 -29.72
CA ASN A 139 5.15 -11.77 -31.09
C ASN A 139 6.37 -12.71 -31.21
N GLN A 140 7.34 -12.59 -30.31
CA GLN A 140 8.65 -13.25 -30.45
C GLN A 140 9.06 -14.07 -29.21
N GLY A 141 8.15 -14.26 -28.25
CA GLY A 141 8.42 -14.99 -27.02
C GLY A 141 9.21 -14.20 -25.98
N GLU A 142 9.64 -14.87 -24.93
CA GLU A 142 10.39 -14.29 -23.81
C GLU A 142 11.70 -13.63 -24.27
N PHE A 143 12.15 -12.63 -23.52
CA PHE A 143 13.46 -12.00 -23.71
C PHE A 143 14.55 -12.91 -23.11
N ILE A 144 15.62 -13.11 -23.87
CA ILE A 144 16.73 -13.98 -23.48
C ILE A 144 17.68 -13.23 -22.53
N ASP A 145 17.95 -11.95 -22.84
CA ASP A 145 18.84 -11.07 -22.10
C ASP A 145 18.49 -9.59 -22.35
N PHE A 146 19.28 -8.69 -21.78
CA PHE A 146 19.09 -7.26 -21.92
C PHE A 146 19.34 -6.74 -23.34
N ASP A 147 20.31 -7.32 -24.08
CA ASP A 147 20.57 -6.95 -25.46
C ASP A 147 19.37 -7.32 -26.35
N ASN A 148 18.86 -8.55 -26.21
CA ASN A 148 17.65 -8.99 -26.89
C ASN A 148 16.44 -8.10 -26.61
N PHE A 149 16.28 -7.65 -25.36
CA PHE A 149 15.23 -6.71 -24.99
C PHE A 149 15.39 -5.37 -25.72
N THR A 150 16.57 -4.73 -25.67
CA THR A 150 16.81 -3.40 -26.27
C THR A 150 16.74 -3.42 -27.81
N HIS A 151 17.02 -4.56 -28.47
CA HIS A 151 16.83 -4.71 -29.89
C HIS A 151 15.35 -4.84 -30.31
N ARG A 152 14.53 -5.43 -29.46
CA ARG A 152 13.10 -5.70 -29.73
C ARG A 152 12.16 -4.62 -29.27
N VAL A 153 12.55 -3.85 -28.23
CA VAL A 153 11.74 -2.82 -27.60
C VAL A 153 12.41 -1.47 -27.75
N SER A 154 11.71 -0.52 -28.35
CA SER A 154 12.18 0.87 -28.41
C SER A 154 12.00 1.51 -27.02
N VAL A 155 13.10 1.62 -26.28
CA VAL A 155 13.13 2.12 -24.90
C VAL A 155 14.17 3.25 -24.79
N SER A 156 13.84 4.32 -24.05
CA SER A 156 14.82 5.35 -23.69
C SER A 156 15.69 4.88 -22.51
N LEU A 157 16.81 5.53 -22.31
CA LEU A 157 17.71 5.22 -21.19
C LEU A 157 16.96 5.32 -19.84
N ASP A 158 16.20 6.41 -19.61
CA ASP A 158 15.49 6.64 -18.36
C ASP A 158 14.48 5.51 -18.08
N GLN A 159 13.74 5.07 -19.09
CA GLN A 159 12.78 3.98 -18.97
C GLN A 159 13.45 2.61 -18.76
N ALA A 160 14.61 2.39 -19.38
CA ALA A 160 15.41 1.19 -19.12
C ALA A 160 15.98 1.18 -17.70
N ILE A 161 16.43 2.33 -17.20
CA ILE A 161 16.89 2.48 -15.80
C ILE A 161 15.79 2.11 -14.82
N ILE A 162 14.56 2.60 -15.02
CA ILE A 162 13.42 2.26 -14.16
C ILE A 162 13.21 0.74 -14.11
N LEU A 163 13.16 0.08 -15.27
CA LEU A 163 13.00 -1.38 -15.35
C LEU A 163 14.14 -2.15 -14.67
N ILE A 164 15.37 -1.64 -14.76
CA ILE A 164 16.52 -2.25 -14.09
C ILE A 164 16.42 -2.06 -12.58
N ARG A 165 16.11 -0.84 -12.12
CA ARG A 165 16.03 -0.51 -10.69
C ARG A 165 14.95 -1.32 -9.97
N ILE A 166 13.80 -1.58 -10.61
CA ILE A 166 12.76 -2.48 -10.06
C ILE A 166 13.08 -3.98 -10.23
N ASN A 167 14.29 -4.31 -10.63
CA ASN A 167 14.74 -5.68 -10.82
C ASN A 167 13.92 -6.50 -11.87
N ALA A 168 13.40 -5.82 -12.91
CA ALA A 168 12.57 -6.45 -13.94
C ALA A 168 13.34 -7.41 -14.85
N PHE A 169 14.68 -7.39 -14.82
CA PHE A 169 15.59 -8.25 -15.59
C PHE A 169 16.28 -9.33 -14.74
N ARG A 170 15.75 -9.64 -13.54
CA ARG A 170 16.36 -10.63 -12.62
C ARG A 170 16.63 -12.00 -13.22
N PHE A 171 15.89 -12.39 -14.27
CA PHE A 171 16.09 -13.65 -15.00
C PHE A 171 17.44 -13.72 -15.75
N THR A 172 18.09 -12.57 -15.95
CA THR A 172 19.41 -12.52 -16.61
C THR A 172 20.56 -12.88 -15.67
N GLU A 173 20.31 -12.98 -14.37
CA GLU A 173 21.31 -13.21 -13.31
C GLU A 173 22.45 -12.19 -13.31
N LYS A 174 22.24 -11.01 -13.92
CA LYS A 174 23.19 -9.89 -13.93
C LYS A 174 22.86 -8.93 -12.82
N SER A 175 23.90 -8.34 -12.19
CA SER A 175 23.71 -7.29 -11.18
C SER A 175 23.05 -6.05 -11.79
N LYS A 176 22.32 -5.29 -10.97
CA LYS A 176 21.73 -3.99 -11.38
C LYS A 176 22.81 -3.06 -11.94
N HIS A 177 23.95 -2.96 -11.28
CA HIS A 177 25.07 -2.11 -11.71
C HIS A 177 25.59 -2.51 -13.11
N TRP A 178 25.71 -3.80 -13.37
CA TRP A 178 26.08 -4.29 -14.70
C TRP A 178 25.03 -3.90 -15.76
N LEU A 179 23.76 -4.07 -15.45
CA LEU A 179 22.66 -3.72 -16.36
C LEU A 179 22.57 -2.20 -16.58
N LEU A 180 22.74 -1.37 -15.55
CA LEU A 180 22.78 0.08 -15.66
C LEU A 180 23.93 0.53 -16.55
N TRP A 181 25.13 0.01 -16.32
CA TRP A 181 26.28 0.30 -17.18
C TRP A 181 26.01 -0.09 -18.62
N LYS A 182 25.46 -1.29 -18.84
CA LYS A 182 25.11 -1.79 -20.17
C LYS A 182 24.05 -0.91 -20.85
N ALA A 183 23.05 -0.44 -20.12
CA ALA A 183 22.02 0.46 -20.63
C ALA A 183 22.62 1.79 -21.10
N HIS A 184 23.48 2.41 -20.29
CA HIS A 184 24.18 3.62 -20.67
C HIS A 184 25.01 3.42 -21.94
N PHE A 185 25.72 2.30 -22.02
CA PHE A 185 26.55 2.00 -23.18
C PHE A 185 25.74 1.82 -24.45
N LEU A 186 24.63 1.07 -24.40
CA LEU A 186 23.80 0.76 -25.58
C LEU A 186 22.89 1.93 -25.98
N LEU A 187 22.30 2.65 -25.03
CA LEU A 187 21.21 3.59 -25.30
C LEU A 187 21.67 5.05 -25.39
N VAL A 188 22.80 5.44 -24.76
CA VAL A 188 23.38 6.81 -24.90
C VAL A 188 24.14 6.93 -26.21
N ALA A 189 24.86 5.89 -26.63
CA ALA A 189 25.56 5.89 -27.90
C ALA A 189 24.63 5.92 -29.14
N TYR A 190 23.33 5.71 -28.92
CA TYR A 190 22.29 5.73 -29.95
C TYR A 190 21.45 7.04 -29.90
N ARG A 191 22.09 8.22 -29.96
CA ARG A 191 21.40 9.43 -30.43
C ARG A 191 21.45 9.50 -31.93
N PRO A 192 20.33 9.39 -32.65
CA PRO A 192 20.33 9.74 -34.07
C PRO A 192 20.50 11.27 -34.15
N GLU A 193 21.69 11.75 -34.34
CA GLU A 193 21.87 13.07 -34.94
C GLU A 193 21.16 13.08 -36.28
N ARG A 194 20.40 14.13 -36.53
CA ARG A 194 19.63 14.35 -37.76
C ARG A 194 20.50 14.05 -38.98
N GLY A 195 20.27 12.89 -39.61
CA GLY A 195 20.76 12.65 -40.97
C GLY A 195 21.78 11.54 -41.23
N GLY A 196 21.85 10.49 -40.44
CA GLY A 196 22.70 9.36 -40.80
C GLY A 196 22.65 8.21 -39.77
N ARG A 197 22.15 7.08 -40.21
CA ARG A 197 22.36 5.78 -39.56
C ARG A 197 23.85 5.37 -39.73
N VAL A 198 24.70 5.87 -38.88
CA VAL A 198 25.99 5.24 -38.64
C VAL A 198 26.02 4.98 -37.14
N GLY A 199 25.36 3.91 -36.76
CA GLY A 199 25.32 3.47 -35.36
C GLY A 199 26.69 2.97 -34.95
N LEU A 200 27.06 3.22 -33.72
CA LEU A 200 28.17 2.54 -33.04
C LEU A 200 28.09 0.99 -33.16
N LEU A 201 26.92 0.44 -33.49
CA LEU A 201 26.74 -0.98 -33.81
C LEU A 201 27.66 -1.41 -34.96
N SER A 202 28.00 -0.55 -35.92
CA SER A 202 28.97 -0.90 -36.97
C SER A 202 30.40 -1.03 -36.44
N LEU A 203 30.72 -0.43 -35.30
CA LEU A 203 32.01 -0.60 -34.64
C LEU A 203 32.10 -1.94 -33.88
N PHE A 204 30.97 -2.58 -33.61
CA PHE A 204 30.89 -3.87 -32.90
C PHE A 204 30.64 -5.04 -33.86
N GLU A 205 30.24 -4.81 -35.10
CA GLU A 205 30.15 -5.85 -36.15
C GLU A 205 31.53 -6.31 -36.66
N ASN A 206 32.59 -5.55 -36.40
CA ASN A 206 33.96 -6.02 -36.61
C ASN A 206 34.36 -6.98 -35.47
N LYS A 207 34.13 -8.27 -35.71
CA LYS A 207 34.39 -9.42 -34.82
C LYS A 207 35.81 -9.58 -34.30
N GLU A 208 36.76 -8.72 -34.67
CA GLU A 208 38.17 -8.92 -34.34
C GLU A 208 38.81 -7.95 -33.34
N ASN A 209 38.10 -6.91 -32.85
CA ASN A 209 38.72 -5.95 -31.93
C ASN A 209 37.82 -5.43 -30.77
N THR A 210 36.92 -6.22 -30.28
CA THR A 210 36.24 -5.89 -29.01
C THR A 210 37.23 -6.08 -27.87
N LYS A 211 37.94 -5.02 -27.49
CA LYS A 211 38.51 -4.97 -26.13
C LYS A 211 37.38 -5.36 -25.17
N LYS A 212 37.50 -6.52 -24.53
CA LYS A 212 36.59 -6.93 -23.46
C LYS A 212 36.64 -5.81 -22.42
N VAL A 213 35.67 -4.91 -22.43
CA VAL A 213 35.52 -3.89 -21.38
C VAL A 213 35.13 -4.67 -20.13
N THR A 214 36.09 -4.82 -19.25
CA THR A 214 35.82 -5.43 -17.94
C THR A 214 35.09 -4.36 -17.10
N ILE A 215 33.83 -4.61 -16.80
CA ILE A 215 33.07 -3.76 -15.89
C ILE A 215 33.64 -4.00 -14.49
N PRO A 216 34.05 -2.94 -13.76
CA PRO A 216 34.49 -3.10 -12.39
C PRO A 216 33.35 -3.68 -11.55
N GLU A 217 33.67 -4.59 -10.64
CA GLU A 217 32.75 -4.99 -9.60
C GLU A 217 32.52 -3.76 -8.73
N LEU A 218 31.28 -3.24 -8.74
CA LEU A 218 30.88 -2.15 -7.88
C LEU A 218 30.32 -2.74 -6.56
N ASP A 219 30.65 -2.10 -5.47
CA ASP A 219 30.11 -2.47 -4.16
C ASP A 219 28.59 -2.34 -4.19
N VAL A 220 27.92 -3.34 -3.65
CA VAL A 220 26.47 -3.31 -3.48
C VAL A 220 26.14 -2.43 -2.29
N VAL A 221 25.39 -1.36 -2.52
CA VAL A 221 24.91 -0.51 -1.43
C VAL A 221 23.83 -1.27 -0.67
N PRO A 222 23.98 -1.43 0.65
CA PRO A 222 22.94 -2.07 1.46
C PRO A 222 21.58 -1.38 1.25
N TYR A 223 20.52 -2.18 1.08
CA TYR A 223 19.14 -1.69 0.89
C TYR A 223 18.87 -0.87 -0.39
N GLU A 224 19.78 -0.87 -1.37
CA GLU A 224 19.55 -0.23 -2.67
C GLU A 224 18.25 -0.71 -3.31
N ASP A 225 18.00 -2.02 -3.31
CA ASP A 225 16.78 -2.62 -3.84
C ASP A 225 15.52 -2.07 -3.16
N VAL A 226 15.57 -1.93 -1.85
CA VAL A 226 14.45 -1.40 -1.04
C VAL A 226 14.18 0.07 -1.34
N LEU A 227 15.23 0.87 -1.52
CA LEU A 227 15.09 2.28 -1.89
C LEU A 227 14.47 2.42 -3.28
N ASP A 228 14.90 1.60 -4.23
CA ASP A 228 14.34 1.54 -5.58
C ASP A 228 12.87 1.12 -5.57
N GLU A 229 12.49 0.14 -4.75
CA GLU A 229 11.11 -0.30 -4.59
C GLU A 229 10.23 0.81 -3.99
N ILE A 230 10.71 1.51 -2.96
CA ILE A 230 9.99 2.65 -2.37
C ILE A 230 9.83 3.78 -3.40
N GLU A 231 10.86 4.08 -4.20
CA GLU A 231 10.82 5.13 -5.21
C GLU A 231 9.83 4.80 -6.33
N TYR A 232 9.86 3.59 -6.87
CA TYR A 232 9.08 3.24 -8.06
C TYR A 232 7.78 2.48 -7.81
N LEU A 233 7.64 1.79 -6.68
CA LEU A 233 6.38 1.10 -6.31
C LEU A 233 5.63 1.83 -5.20
N GLY A 234 6.31 2.70 -4.44
CA GLY A 234 5.75 3.42 -3.29
C GLY A 234 5.80 2.64 -1.98
N PHE A 235 6.33 1.42 -1.98
CA PHE A 235 6.46 0.57 -0.79
C PHE A 235 7.57 -0.48 -0.98
N PRO A 236 8.19 -0.96 0.12
CA PRO A 236 9.18 -2.04 0.06
C PRO A 236 8.53 -3.41 -0.09
N MET A 237 9.20 -4.33 -0.77
CA MET A 237 8.75 -5.73 -0.86
C MET A 237 9.14 -6.55 0.37
N CYS A 238 10.17 -6.16 1.10
CA CYS A 238 10.51 -6.73 2.40
C CYS A 238 9.59 -6.18 3.51
N SER A 239 9.67 -6.76 4.70
CA SER A 239 8.99 -6.21 5.87
C SER A 239 9.57 -4.83 6.22
N PRO A 240 8.75 -3.78 6.43
CA PRO A 240 9.24 -2.47 6.88
C PRO A 240 10.12 -2.55 8.14
N PHE A 241 9.89 -3.54 8.99
CA PHE A 241 10.65 -3.75 10.23
C PHE A 241 12.08 -4.26 9.99
N GLU A 242 12.41 -4.73 8.80
CA GLU A 242 13.79 -5.08 8.44
C GLU A 242 14.69 -3.84 8.28
N LEU A 243 14.06 -2.67 8.10
CA LEU A 243 14.75 -1.40 7.84
C LEU A 243 15.15 -0.65 9.12
N ILE A 244 14.71 -1.09 10.28
CA ILE A 244 15.10 -0.51 11.58
C ILE A 244 16.22 -1.33 12.23
N ASP A 245 16.93 -0.68 13.18
CA ASP A 245 17.98 -1.33 13.93
C ASP A 245 17.42 -2.44 14.83
N GLU A 246 18.18 -3.50 15.02
CA GLU A 246 17.83 -4.63 15.88
C GLU A 246 17.52 -4.18 17.31
N ASN A 247 18.27 -3.21 17.83
CA ASN A 247 18.03 -2.62 19.15
C ASN A 247 16.67 -1.95 19.28
N GLU A 248 16.09 -1.48 18.18
CA GLU A 248 14.72 -0.95 18.18
C GLU A 248 13.69 -2.08 18.14
N ARG A 249 13.97 -3.16 17.39
CA ARG A 249 13.07 -4.32 17.27
C ARG A 249 12.86 -5.03 18.60
N VAL A 250 13.91 -5.20 19.39
CA VAL A 250 13.84 -5.89 20.70
C VAL A 250 13.10 -5.10 21.77
N LYS A 251 12.75 -3.84 21.54
CA LYS A 251 11.91 -3.05 22.46
C LYS A 251 10.44 -3.48 22.45
N SER A 252 9.98 -4.13 21.40
CA SER A 252 8.64 -4.73 21.36
C SER A 252 8.59 -5.97 22.23
N ASN A 253 7.61 -6.07 23.10
CA ASN A 253 7.41 -7.22 23.99
C ASN A 253 6.10 -7.98 23.71
N ALA A 254 5.34 -7.57 22.72
CA ALA A 254 4.09 -8.18 22.29
C ALA A 254 3.81 -7.94 20.81
N VAL A 255 2.94 -8.73 20.26
CA VAL A 255 2.28 -8.54 18.96
C VAL A 255 0.76 -8.54 19.14
N SER A 256 0.01 -8.19 18.11
CA SER A 256 -1.46 -8.08 18.21
C SER A 256 -2.14 -9.40 18.58
N ALA A 257 -1.56 -10.53 18.18
CA ALA A 257 -2.04 -11.87 18.57
C ALA A 257 -2.03 -12.10 20.09
N ASP A 258 -1.20 -11.36 20.84
CA ASP A 258 -1.09 -11.47 22.30
C ASP A 258 -2.13 -10.62 23.04
N PHE A 259 -2.97 -9.84 22.38
CA PHE A 259 -3.90 -8.89 23.01
C PHE A 259 -4.88 -9.57 23.94
N GLU A 260 -5.44 -10.71 23.57
CA GLU A 260 -6.40 -11.43 24.42
C GLU A 260 -5.76 -11.86 25.76
N ALA A 261 -4.53 -12.39 25.71
CA ALA A 261 -3.77 -12.83 26.88
C ALA A 261 -3.27 -11.64 27.75
N ASN A 262 -3.19 -10.45 27.18
CA ASN A 262 -2.72 -9.24 27.83
C ASN A 262 -3.85 -8.20 28.10
N LEU A 263 -5.10 -8.62 28.05
CA LEU A 263 -6.22 -7.73 28.33
C LEU A 263 -6.06 -7.06 29.71
N GLY A 264 -6.14 -5.74 29.73
CA GLY A 264 -5.98 -4.93 30.93
C GLY A 264 -4.53 -4.66 31.36
N LYS A 265 -3.53 -5.20 30.65
CA LYS A 265 -2.09 -5.00 30.93
C LYS A 265 -1.49 -3.99 29.96
N ASP A 266 -0.37 -3.40 30.37
CA ASP A 266 0.46 -2.55 29.53
C ASP A 266 1.41 -3.41 28.67
N VAL A 267 1.47 -3.08 27.39
CA VAL A 267 2.36 -3.72 26.41
C VAL A 267 3.09 -2.67 25.58
N THR A 268 4.19 -3.07 24.99
CA THR A 268 4.95 -2.25 24.05
C THR A 268 4.99 -2.96 22.71
N LEU A 269 4.50 -2.30 21.66
CA LEU A 269 4.48 -2.83 20.30
C LEU A 269 5.23 -1.92 19.34
N LEU A 270 5.82 -2.54 18.33
CA LEU A 270 6.18 -1.85 17.10
C LEU A 270 5.01 -1.95 16.11
N GLY A 271 4.62 -0.82 15.54
CA GLY A 271 3.56 -0.76 14.54
C GLY A 271 3.97 0.06 13.33
N TYR A 272 3.82 -0.50 12.13
CA TYR A 272 3.92 0.24 10.89
C TYR A 272 2.58 0.91 10.61
N LEU A 273 2.57 2.23 10.51
CA LEU A 273 1.34 3.02 10.37
C LEU A 273 0.64 2.76 9.04
N VAL A 274 -0.57 2.25 9.11
CA VAL A 274 -1.46 2.01 7.96
C VAL A 274 -2.36 3.21 7.71
N HIS A 275 -3.10 3.63 8.75
CA HIS A 275 -4.07 4.71 8.66
C HIS A 275 -4.26 5.43 9.99
N THR A 276 -4.68 6.69 9.91
CA THR A 276 -5.11 7.47 11.08
C THR A 276 -6.47 8.10 10.82
N LYS A 277 -7.34 8.04 11.81
CA LYS A 277 -8.64 8.71 11.79
C LYS A 277 -8.70 9.73 12.91
N ARG A 278 -8.84 11.00 12.53
CA ARG A 278 -9.08 12.10 13.46
C ARG A 278 -10.54 12.11 13.86
N THR A 279 -10.81 12.29 15.15
CA THR A 279 -12.16 12.47 15.71
C THR A 279 -12.12 13.39 16.92
N SER A 280 -13.27 13.67 17.55
CA SER A 280 -13.35 14.45 18.78
C SER A 280 -14.16 13.71 19.84
N THR A 281 -13.87 14.03 21.10
CA THR A 281 -14.62 13.48 22.22
C THR A 281 -16.04 14.06 22.28
N LYS A 282 -17.02 13.24 22.70
CA LYS A 282 -18.39 13.68 22.95
C LYS A 282 -18.47 14.28 24.37
N GLY A 283 -18.16 15.56 24.51
CA GLY A 283 -18.20 16.25 25.80
C GLY A 283 -18.66 17.71 25.70
N ARG A 284 -18.72 18.45 26.82
CA ARG A 284 -19.02 19.89 26.82
C ARG A 284 -17.99 20.70 26.04
N VAL A 285 -16.74 20.22 26.02
CA VAL A 285 -15.64 20.77 25.21
C VAL A 285 -15.15 19.63 24.30
N GLU A 286 -15.31 19.81 22.99
CA GLU A 286 -14.78 18.87 22.01
C GLU A 286 -13.25 18.92 22.04
N GLN A 287 -12.62 17.78 22.30
CA GLN A 287 -11.17 17.64 22.29
C GLN A 287 -10.77 16.63 21.21
N GLU A 288 -9.71 16.94 20.50
CA GLU A 288 -9.19 16.10 19.43
C GLU A 288 -8.61 14.79 19.96
N MET A 289 -8.97 13.68 19.33
CA MET A 289 -8.40 12.36 19.57
C MET A 289 -8.18 11.63 18.23
N PHE A 290 -7.38 10.58 18.25
CA PHE A 290 -7.06 9.81 17.05
C PHE A 290 -7.29 8.31 17.27
N PHE A 291 -7.71 7.64 16.21
CA PHE A 291 -7.55 6.21 16.04
C PHE A 291 -6.41 5.98 15.07
N GLY A 292 -5.52 5.05 15.40
CA GLY A 292 -4.44 4.60 14.52
C GLY A 292 -4.62 3.13 14.20
N THR A 293 -4.54 2.77 12.92
CA THR A 293 -4.43 1.37 12.49
C THR A 293 -3.00 1.11 12.10
N PHE A 294 -2.42 0.05 12.63
CA PHE A 294 -1.03 -0.34 12.43
C PHE A 294 -0.93 -1.80 12.00
N MET A 295 0.17 -2.13 11.34
CA MET A 295 0.63 -3.49 11.11
C MET A 295 1.75 -3.79 12.09
N ASP A 296 1.69 -4.94 12.78
CA ASP A 296 2.72 -5.38 13.74
C ASP A 296 3.87 -6.16 13.09
N LEU A 297 4.80 -6.66 13.92
CA LEU A 297 5.97 -7.43 13.48
C LEU A 297 5.62 -8.70 12.69
N ASP A 298 4.47 -9.32 13.00
CA ASP A 298 3.98 -10.53 12.33
C ASP A 298 3.13 -10.21 11.08
N GLY A 299 3.02 -8.92 10.73
CA GLY A 299 2.24 -8.44 9.60
C GLY A 299 0.74 -8.41 9.84
N GLN A 300 0.28 -8.63 11.08
CA GLN A 300 -1.13 -8.55 11.47
C GLN A 300 -1.53 -7.10 11.76
N PHE A 301 -2.81 -6.79 11.59
CA PHE A 301 -3.31 -5.44 11.83
C PHE A 301 -3.90 -5.29 13.24
N PHE A 302 -3.62 -4.15 13.88
CA PHE A 302 -4.22 -3.77 15.16
C PHE A 302 -4.59 -2.30 15.18
N ASP A 303 -5.56 -1.96 16.03
CA ASP A 303 -6.00 -0.60 16.25
C ASP A 303 -5.49 -0.04 17.57
N SER A 304 -5.21 1.25 17.58
CA SER A 304 -4.87 2.01 18.79
C SER A 304 -5.75 3.22 18.96
N VAL A 305 -6.00 3.60 20.23
CA VAL A 305 -6.78 4.78 20.61
C VAL A 305 -5.85 5.78 21.29
N HIS A 306 -5.83 7.01 20.78
CA HIS A 306 -5.04 8.12 21.30
C HIS A 306 -5.98 9.18 21.85
N PHE A 307 -6.21 9.14 23.17
CA PHE A 307 -7.05 10.12 23.88
C PHE A 307 -6.42 11.52 23.85
N PRO A 308 -7.17 12.60 24.10
CA PRO A 308 -6.74 13.98 23.85
C PRO A 308 -5.38 14.37 24.40
N LEU A 309 -5.06 13.99 25.64
CA LEU A 309 -3.77 14.30 26.26
C LEU A 309 -2.60 13.63 25.48
N ILE A 310 -2.81 12.41 25.05
CA ILE A 310 -1.81 11.63 24.31
C ILE A 310 -1.72 12.13 22.86
N ALA A 311 -2.85 12.43 22.22
CA ALA A 311 -2.94 13.01 20.89
C ALA A 311 -2.19 14.35 20.77
N GLN A 312 -2.25 15.19 21.80
CA GLN A 312 -1.52 16.45 21.85
C GLN A 312 -0.01 16.26 22.07
N LYS A 313 0.35 15.32 22.95
CA LYS A 313 1.76 15.07 23.32
C LYS A 313 2.54 14.30 22.27
N TYR A 314 1.92 13.28 21.67
CA TYR A 314 2.54 12.36 20.73
C TYR A 314 1.81 12.40 19.38
N LYS A 315 2.23 13.33 18.52
CA LYS A 315 1.61 13.52 17.19
C LYS A 315 2.09 12.47 16.20
N PHE A 316 1.18 12.04 15.32
CA PHE A 316 1.55 11.26 14.14
C PHE A 316 2.45 12.11 13.21
N LYS A 317 3.58 11.54 12.80
CA LYS A 317 4.60 12.19 11.94
C LYS A 317 4.66 11.56 10.55
N GLY A 318 3.48 11.19 9.99
CA GLY A 318 3.37 10.52 8.71
C GLY A 318 3.71 9.03 8.77
N LEU A 319 3.80 8.40 7.61
CA LEU A 319 4.07 6.97 7.47
C LEU A 319 5.39 6.55 8.11
N GLY A 320 5.47 5.30 8.52
CA GLY A 320 6.66 4.71 9.12
C GLY A 320 6.34 3.86 10.34
N ILE A 321 7.39 3.39 10.99
CA ILE A 321 7.30 2.54 12.17
C ILE A 321 7.22 3.40 13.42
N TYR A 322 6.38 3.00 14.34
CA TYR A 322 6.20 3.64 15.65
C TYR A 322 6.38 2.60 16.76
N LEU A 323 7.10 2.98 17.80
CA LEU A 323 7.07 2.29 19.08
C LEU A 323 5.91 2.85 19.89
N ILE A 324 4.98 2.00 20.28
CA ILE A 324 3.74 2.39 20.95
C ILE A 324 3.65 1.63 22.25
N GLN A 325 3.42 2.33 23.37
CA GLN A 325 3.14 1.73 24.65
C GLN A 325 1.71 2.06 25.04
N GLY A 326 1.00 1.07 25.54
CA GLY A 326 -0.39 1.25 25.88
C GLY A 326 -0.97 0.07 26.62
N LYS A 327 -2.18 0.27 27.12
CA LYS A 327 -2.97 -0.75 27.80
C LYS A 327 -3.87 -1.45 26.79
N VAL A 328 -3.86 -2.77 26.79
CA VAL A 328 -4.80 -3.54 25.98
C VAL A 328 -6.20 -3.40 26.58
N SER A 329 -7.15 -2.92 25.79
CA SER A 329 -8.56 -2.74 26.17
C SER A 329 -9.49 -3.46 25.20
N SER A 330 -10.73 -3.68 25.62
CA SER A 330 -11.77 -4.26 24.77
C SER A 330 -12.99 -3.34 24.77
N ASP A 331 -13.45 -2.95 23.59
CA ASP A 331 -14.69 -2.21 23.39
C ASP A 331 -15.60 -3.00 22.43
N PHE A 332 -16.80 -3.36 22.89
CA PHE A 332 -17.74 -4.23 22.17
C PHE A 332 -17.12 -5.53 21.61
N GLY A 333 -16.15 -6.11 22.33
CA GLY A 333 -15.45 -7.34 21.93
C GLY A 333 -14.31 -7.12 20.92
N HIS A 334 -14.05 -5.88 20.52
CA HIS A 334 -12.89 -5.53 19.71
C HIS A 334 -11.71 -5.14 20.60
N LEU A 335 -10.57 -5.80 20.40
CA LEU A 335 -9.34 -5.54 21.18
C LEU A 335 -8.56 -4.39 20.55
N THR A 336 -8.21 -3.41 21.36
CA THR A 336 -7.47 -2.21 20.94
C THR A 336 -6.37 -1.87 21.95
N LEU A 337 -5.40 -1.08 21.53
CA LEU A 337 -4.33 -0.55 22.36
C LEU A 337 -4.66 0.89 22.76
N GLU A 338 -4.99 1.16 24.02
CA GLU A 338 -5.09 2.52 24.56
C GLU A 338 -3.68 3.08 24.75
N ALA A 339 -3.20 3.85 23.78
CA ALA A 339 -1.86 4.39 23.80
C ALA A 339 -1.66 5.44 24.90
N HIS A 340 -0.54 5.35 25.64
CA HIS A 340 -0.09 6.37 26.58
C HIS A 340 1.30 6.94 26.21
N TYR A 341 2.03 6.28 25.29
CA TYR A 341 3.28 6.75 24.71
C TYR A 341 3.38 6.32 23.25
N MET A 342 3.94 7.19 22.42
CA MET A 342 4.24 6.85 21.02
C MET A 342 5.43 7.67 20.51
N VAL A 343 6.35 7.02 19.79
CA VAL A 343 7.46 7.66 19.11
C VAL A 343 7.71 7.02 17.75
N LYS A 344 7.97 7.83 16.73
CA LYS A 344 8.36 7.33 15.40
C LYS A 344 9.79 6.82 15.45
N VAL A 345 10.01 5.60 14.97
CA VAL A 345 11.32 4.95 14.89
C VAL A 345 11.96 5.30 13.54
N PRO A 346 13.21 5.78 13.52
CA PRO A 346 13.91 6.03 12.26
C PRO A 346 14.30 4.72 11.57
N TYR A 347 14.36 4.74 10.24
CA TYR A 347 14.95 3.65 9.45
C TYR A 347 16.46 3.75 9.53
N GLY A 348 17.05 3.25 10.62
CA GLY A 348 18.49 3.36 10.89
C GLY A 348 19.37 2.76 9.81
N LYS A 349 18.90 1.69 9.17
CA LYS A 349 19.64 1.01 8.11
C LYS A 349 19.62 1.73 6.75
N LEU A 350 18.69 2.67 6.54
CA LEU A 350 18.64 3.48 5.31
C LEU A 350 19.45 4.79 5.42
N VAL A 351 19.95 5.12 6.60
CA VAL A 351 20.63 6.39 6.92
C VAL A 351 22.14 6.19 7.13
N GLN A 352 22.77 5.26 6.44
CA GLN A 352 24.23 5.20 6.44
C GLN A 352 24.79 6.08 5.32
N PRO A 353 25.76 6.97 5.63
CA PRO A 353 26.33 7.90 4.67
C PRO A 353 27.16 7.23 3.58
#